data_98a2fe6bc19f36a24462bf13c1f01748
#
_entry.id   98a2fe6bc19f36a24462bf13c1f01748
#
_cell.length_a   1.000
_cell.length_b   1.000
_cell.length_c   1.000
_cell.angle_alpha   90.00
_cell.angle_beta   90.00
_cell.angle_gamma   90.00
#
_symmetry.space_group_name_H-M   'P 1'
#
loop_
_entity.id
_entity.type
_entity.pdbx_description
1 polymer ?
#
loop_
_entity_poly.entity_id
_entity_poly.type
_entity_poly.pdbx_seq_one_letter_code
_entity_poly.pdbx_strand_id
1 'polypeptide(L)'
;MGAQSENISRRERVVITLLVLGVYGLYYPVNLYTNTLPYYSPISIVDRTLPLLPEWIIVYAFIYLLGCVPAALINNRVLFHRMAFAYVAVQIFSFAVFILAPVRMTLRPDSVVVDSFLTWGLQLCYFLDNPVNCCP
;
A
#
# COMPACT_ATOMS: atom_id res chain seq x y z
N MET A 1 16.34 -15.64 -32.54
CA MET A 1 15.78 -16.71 -31.69
C MET A 1 14.65 -16.10 -30.87
N GLY A 2 13.40 -16.24 -31.33
CA GLY A 2 12.23 -15.73 -30.62
C GLY A 2 11.91 -16.73 -29.51
N ALA A 3 12.15 -16.34 -28.26
CA ALA A 3 11.59 -17.06 -27.13
C ALA A 3 10.07 -17.00 -27.26
N GLN A 4 9.44 -18.14 -27.57
CA GLN A 4 8.00 -18.26 -27.50
C GLN A 4 7.58 -17.86 -26.08
N SER A 5 6.87 -16.76 -25.94
CA SER A 5 6.38 -16.30 -24.65
C SER A 5 5.27 -17.26 -24.23
N GLU A 6 5.62 -18.26 -23.40
CA GLU A 6 4.63 -19.13 -22.79
C GLU A 6 3.62 -18.30 -21.99
N ASN A 7 2.34 -18.56 -22.20
CA ASN A 7 1.28 -17.98 -21.38
C ASN A 7 1.33 -18.60 -20.00
N ILE A 8 1.14 -17.75 -18.98
CA ILE A 8 1.04 -18.21 -17.60
C ILE A 8 -0.21 -19.07 -17.39
N SER A 9 -0.08 -20.20 -16.71
CA SER A 9 -1.23 -21.04 -16.39
C SER A 9 -2.11 -20.35 -15.32
N ARG A 10 -3.41 -20.64 -15.33
CA ARG A 10 -4.36 -20.09 -14.34
C ARG A 10 -3.95 -20.41 -12.90
N ARG A 11 -3.52 -21.65 -12.66
CA ARG A 11 -3.09 -22.10 -11.34
C ARG A 11 -1.84 -21.35 -10.86
N GLU A 12 -0.85 -21.22 -11.71
CA GLU A 12 0.39 -20.49 -11.42
C GLU A 12 0.11 -19.03 -11.12
N ARG A 13 -0.74 -18.37 -11.94
CA ARG A 13 -1.19 -16.99 -11.69
C ARG A 13 -1.80 -16.83 -10.31
N VAL A 14 -2.75 -17.68 -9.94
CA VAL A 14 -3.42 -17.61 -8.65
C VAL A 14 -2.42 -17.80 -7.51
N VAL A 15 -1.54 -18.81 -7.59
CA VAL A 15 -0.55 -19.06 -6.53
C VAL A 15 0.39 -17.87 -6.34
N ILE A 16 0.94 -17.33 -7.44
CA ILE A 16 1.85 -16.19 -7.35
C ILE A 16 1.12 -14.95 -6.84
N THR A 17 -0.10 -14.69 -7.29
CA THR A 17 -0.89 -13.56 -6.78
C THR A 17 -1.15 -13.69 -5.29
N LEU A 18 -1.50 -14.89 -4.80
CA LEU A 18 -1.71 -15.14 -3.37
C LEU A 18 -0.41 -14.96 -2.56
N LEU A 19 0.74 -15.37 -3.11
CA LEU A 19 2.03 -15.13 -2.47
C LEU A 19 2.35 -13.62 -2.37
N VAL A 20 2.12 -12.87 -3.43
CA VAL A 20 2.30 -11.41 -3.43
C VAL A 20 1.38 -10.76 -2.41
N LEU A 21 0.09 -11.13 -2.40
CA LEU A 21 -0.88 -10.62 -1.41
C LEU A 21 -0.50 -11.01 0.02
N GLY A 22 0.05 -12.21 0.22
CA GLY A 22 0.56 -12.64 1.52
C GLY A 22 1.71 -11.75 2.02
N VAL A 23 2.64 -11.39 1.13
CA VAL A 23 3.72 -10.44 1.47
C VAL A 23 3.15 -9.05 1.79
N TYR A 24 2.15 -8.59 1.02
CA TYR A 24 1.44 -7.34 1.35
C TYR A 24 0.76 -7.40 2.71
N GLY A 25 0.18 -8.55 3.08
CA GLY A 25 -0.44 -8.77 4.38
C GLY A 25 0.53 -8.62 5.56
N LEU A 26 1.83 -8.82 5.35
CA LEU A 26 2.86 -8.55 6.36
C LEU A 26 3.00 -7.06 6.71
N TYR A 27 2.42 -6.17 5.91
CA TYR A 27 2.34 -4.74 6.25
C TYR A 27 1.71 -4.52 7.62
N TYR A 28 0.62 -5.23 7.93
CA TYR A 28 -0.09 -5.06 9.20
C TYR A 28 0.79 -5.37 10.43
N PRO A 29 1.42 -6.56 10.57
CA PRO A 29 2.30 -6.83 11.72
C PRO A 29 3.54 -5.93 11.74
N VAL A 30 4.10 -5.53 10.58
CA VAL A 30 5.21 -4.58 10.52
C VAL A 30 4.75 -3.21 11.05
N ASN A 31 3.58 -2.74 10.66
CA ASN A 31 3.01 -1.47 11.12
C ASN A 31 2.76 -1.50 12.64
N LEU A 32 2.22 -2.58 13.19
CA LEU A 32 2.06 -2.75 14.64
C LEU A 32 3.41 -2.69 15.37
N TYR A 33 4.42 -3.35 14.85
CA TYR A 33 5.75 -3.34 15.43
C TYR A 33 6.38 -1.94 15.39
N THR A 34 6.34 -1.26 14.25
CA THR A 34 6.93 0.07 14.07
C THR A 34 6.22 1.14 14.92
N ASN A 35 4.95 0.93 15.28
CA ASN A 35 4.21 1.80 16.19
C ASN A 35 4.80 1.81 17.62
N THR A 36 5.58 0.79 18.00
CA THR A 36 6.27 0.70 19.28
C THR A 36 7.65 1.37 19.29
N LEU A 37 8.18 1.72 18.12
CA LEU A 37 9.51 2.30 17.96
C LEU A 37 9.48 3.83 18.13
N PRO A 38 10.62 4.44 18.49
CA PRO A 38 10.79 5.88 18.39
C PRO A 38 10.55 6.34 16.94
N TYR A 39 9.73 7.34 16.75
CA TYR A 39 9.34 7.81 15.42
C TYR A 39 9.83 9.22 15.14
N TYR A 40 9.99 9.50 13.86
CA TYR A 40 10.24 10.83 13.32
C TYR A 40 8.96 11.41 12.73
N SER A 41 8.67 12.69 12.98
CA SER A 41 7.49 13.37 12.42
C SER A 41 7.94 14.57 11.58
N PRO A 42 8.16 14.39 10.26
CA PRO A 42 8.55 15.45 9.35
C PRO A 42 7.32 16.30 8.97
N ILE A 43 6.96 17.25 9.82
CA ILE A 43 5.86 18.16 9.51
C ILE A 43 6.44 19.41 8.86
N SER A 44 5.99 19.73 7.65
CA SER A 44 6.29 20.98 6.97
C SER A 44 5.24 22.06 7.25
N ILE A 45 5.58 23.30 6.92
CA ILE A 45 4.60 24.41 6.97
C ILE A 45 3.45 24.13 5.99
N VAL A 46 3.75 23.54 4.84
CA VAL A 46 2.77 23.18 3.82
C VAL A 46 1.73 22.21 4.36
N ASP A 47 2.16 21.18 5.10
CA ASP A 47 1.25 20.18 5.69
C ASP A 47 0.22 20.80 6.64
N ARG A 48 0.59 21.89 7.31
CA ARG A 48 -0.32 22.59 8.23
C ARG A 48 -1.32 23.50 7.51
N THR A 49 -1.04 23.87 6.27
CA THR A 49 -1.88 24.78 5.47
C THR A 49 -2.83 24.05 4.54
N LEU A 50 -2.56 22.77 4.23
CA LEU A 50 -3.40 21.97 3.38
C LEU A 50 -4.67 21.53 4.12
N PRO A 51 -5.87 21.81 3.55
CA PRO A 51 -7.11 21.33 4.12
C PRO A 51 -7.23 19.81 3.95
N LEU A 52 -7.87 19.16 4.91
CA LEU A 52 -8.26 17.76 4.75
C LEU A 52 -9.41 17.68 3.73
N LEU A 53 -9.14 17.08 2.59
CA LEU A 53 -10.11 16.88 1.51
C LEU A 53 -10.50 15.39 1.45
N PRO A 54 -11.70 14.99 1.96
CA PRO A 54 -12.14 13.58 1.97
C PRO A 54 -12.21 12.97 0.57
N GLU A 55 -12.33 13.77 -0.48
CA GLU A 55 -12.40 13.33 -1.88
C GLU A 55 -11.12 12.59 -2.33
N TRP A 56 -9.98 12.88 -1.73
CA TRP A 56 -8.73 12.19 -2.03
C TRP A 56 -8.78 10.68 -1.72
N ILE A 57 -9.76 10.23 -0.92
CA ILE A 57 -9.97 8.80 -0.68
C ILE A 57 -10.26 8.02 -1.97
N ILE A 58 -10.90 8.66 -2.95
CA ILE A 58 -11.16 8.06 -4.26
C ILE A 58 -9.85 7.78 -4.99
N VAL A 59 -8.95 8.77 -5.02
CA VAL A 59 -7.63 8.62 -5.64
C VAL A 59 -6.82 7.53 -4.94
N TYR A 60 -6.86 7.53 -3.62
CA TYR A 60 -6.18 6.52 -2.79
C TYR A 60 -6.70 5.10 -3.08
N ALA A 61 -8.02 4.90 -3.09
CA ALA A 61 -8.63 3.62 -3.44
C ALA A 61 -8.28 3.18 -4.86
N PHE A 62 -8.21 4.13 -5.81
CA PHE A 62 -7.86 3.82 -7.20
C PHE A 62 -6.42 3.30 -7.35
N ILE A 63 -5.47 3.79 -6.53
CA ILE A 63 -4.09 3.29 -6.53
C ILE A 63 -4.04 1.79 -6.17
N TYR A 64 -4.84 1.34 -5.19
CA TYR A 64 -4.93 -0.08 -4.85
C TYR A 64 -5.51 -0.93 -5.99
N LEU A 65 -6.55 -0.42 -6.67
CA LEU A 65 -7.10 -1.09 -7.85
C LEU A 65 -6.08 -1.20 -8.98
N LEU A 66 -5.31 -0.14 -9.23
CA LEU A 66 -4.22 -0.17 -10.23
C LEU A 66 -3.16 -1.23 -9.89
N GLY A 67 -2.87 -1.45 -8.63
CA GLY A 67 -1.96 -2.51 -8.20
C GLY A 67 -2.42 -3.93 -8.60
N CYS A 68 -3.74 -4.15 -8.71
CA CYS A 68 -4.31 -5.43 -9.12
C CYS A 68 -4.37 -5.63 -10.65
N VAL A 69 -4.36 -4.54 -11.42
CA VAL A 69 -4.49 -4.58 -12.89
C VAL A 69 -3.45 -5.47 -13.58
N PRO A 70 -2.15 -5.40 -13.24
CA PRO A 70 -1.15 -6.26 -13.88
C PRO A 70 -1.41 -7.74 -13.65
N ALA A 71 -1.91 -8.12 -12.46
CA ALA A 71 -2.25 -9.51 -12.16
C ALA A 71 -3.37 -10.06 -13.07
N ALA A 72 -4.28 -9.20 -13.54
CA ALA A 72 -5.37 -9.56 -14.45
C ALA A 72 -4.93 -9.55 -15.92
N LEU A 73 -4.12 -8.57 -16.33
CA LEU A 73 -3.85 -8.31 -17.74
C LEU A 73 -2.59 -9.00 -18.29
N ILE A 74 -1.58 -9.29 -17.46
CA ILE A 74 -0.33 -9.86 -17.95
C ILE A 74 -0.50 -11.37 -18.18
N ASN A 75 -0.45 -11.79 -19.45
CA ASN A 75 -0.53 -13.20 -19.85
C ASN A 75 0.84 -13.84 -20.08
N ASN A 76 1.86 -13.05 -20.38
CA ASN A 76 3.20 -13.53 -20.57
C ASN A 76 3.80 -14.02 -19.24
N ARG A 77 4.18 -15.29 -19.16
CA ARG A 77 4.70 -15.93 -17.95
C ARG A 77 5.94 -15.23 -17.39
N VAL A 78 6.91 -14.94 -18.24
CA VAL A 78 8.17 -14.31 -17.83
C VAL A 78 7.92 -12.90 -17.28
N LEU A 79 7.07 -12.13 -17.97
CA LEU A 79 6.72 -10.77 -17.53
C LEU A 79 5.96 -10.80 -16.20
N PHE A 80 5.04 -11.76 -16.02
CA PHE A 80 4.28 -11.91 -14.79
C PHE A 80 5.19 -12.22 -13.58
N HIS A 81 6.16 -13.13 -13.74
CA HIS A 81 7.13 -13.43 -12.69
C HIS A 81 8.01 -12.23 -12.34
N ARG A 82 8.48 -11.50 -13.36
CA ARG A 82 9.28 -10.28 -13.13
C ARG A 82 8.49 -9.21 -12.37
N MET A 83 7.24 -9.02 -12.75
CA MET A 83 6.33 -8.10 -12.04
C MET A 83 6.14 -8.54 -10.59
N ALA A 84 5.79 -9.80 -10.35
CA ALA A 84 5.58 -10.33 -9.01
C ALA A 84 6.85 -10.18 -8.14
N PHE A 85 8.02 -10.49 -8.71
CA PHE A 85 9.30 -10.28 -8.04
C PHE A 85 9.54 -8.80 -7.70
N ALA A 86 9.26 -7.89 -8.64
CA ALA A 86 9.41 -6.44 -8.40
C ALA A 86 8.50 -5.96 -7.26
N TYR A 87 7.23 -6.39 -7.24
CA TYR A 87 6.32 -6.06 -6.14
C TYR A 87 6.83 -6.55 -4.79
N VAL A 88 7.28 -7.80 -4.70
CA VAL A 88 7.82 -8.36 -3.46
C VAL A 88 9.09 -7.64 -3.03
N ALA A 89 10.00 -7.35 -3.96
CA ALA A 89 11.25 -6.65 -3.67
C ALA A 89 10.99 -5.23 -3.14
N VAL A 90 10.09 -4.47 -3.78
CA VAL A 90 9.69 -3.13 -3.32
C VAL A 90 9.06 -3.21 -1.93
N GLN A 91 8.20 -4.20 -1.68
CA GLN A 91 7.54 -4.35 -0.39
C GLN A 91 8.51 -4.68 0.74
N ILE A 92 9.46 -5.60 0.50
CA ILE A 92 10.51 -5.92 1.48
C ILE A 92 11.40 -4.71 1.76
N PHE A 93 11.76 -3.97 0.70
CA PHE A 93 12.53 -2.73 0.86
C PHE A 93 11.76 -1.69 1.70
N SER A 94 10.47 -1.51 1.43
CA SER A 94 9.61 -0.61 2.20
C SER A 94 9.53 -1.02 3.67
N PHE A 95 9.40 -2.31 3.98
CA PHE A 95 9.42 -2.80 5.35
C PHE A 95 10.75 -2.50 6.06
N ALA A 96 11.87 -2.68 5.37
CA ALA A 96 13.17 -2.32 5.92
C ALA A 96 13.25 -0.82 6.25
N VAL A 97 12.78 0.04 5.36
CA VAL A 97 12.72 1.50 5.59
C VAL A 97 11.80 1.83 6.77
N PHE A 98 10.63 1.21 6.87
CA PHE A 98 9.69 1.45 7.98
C PHE A 98 10.25 1.06 9.34
N ILE A 99 11.04 -0.01 9.40
CA ILE A 99 11.68 -0.46 10.64
C ILE A 99 12.86 0.43 10.99
N LEU A 100 13.67 0.84 10.02
CA LEU A 100 14.89 1.63 10.26
C LEU A 100 14.60 3.11 10.49
N ALA A 101 13.55 3.63 9.87
CA ALA A 101 13.17 5.03 9.98
C ALA A 101 11.64 5.17 10.13
N PRO A 102 11.07 4.81 11.29
CA PRO A 102 9.63 4.93 11.52
C PRO A 102 9.18 6.40 11.44
N VAL A 103 8.25 6.68 10.54
CA VAL A 103 7.67 8.01 10.35
C VAL A 103 6.24 8.00 10.88
N ARG A 104 5.85 9.03 11.62
CA ARG A 104 4.47 9.17 12.12
C ARG A 104 3.86 10.48 11.67
N MET A 105 2.66 10.39 11.12
CA MET A 105 1.83 11.54 10.78
C MET A 105 1.06 12.02 12.00
N THR A 106 1.45 13.17 12.55
CA THR A 106 0.83 13.74 13.77
C THR A 106 -0.29 14.73 13.46
N LEU A 107 -0.51 15.11 12.20
CA LEU A 107 -1.59 16.01 11.78
C LEU A 107 -2.89 15.28 11.46
N ARG A 108 -2.90 13.96 11.55
CA ARG A 108 -4.09 13.16 11.32
C ARG A 108 -5.13 13.45 12.42
N PRO A 109 -6.38 13.84 12.08
CA PRO A 109 -7.42 14.04 13.07
C PRO A 109 -7.76 12.74 13.80
N ASP A 110 -7.97 12.80 15.09
CA ASP A 110 -8.31 11.63 15.93
C ASP A 110 -9.69 11.05 15.57
N SER A 111 -10.59 11.88 15.04
CA SER A 111 -11.90 11.45 14.57
C SER A 111 -12.33 12.24 13.35
N VAL A 112 -12.99 11.57 12.43
CA VAL A 112 -13.65 12.17 11.26
C VAL A 112 -15.15 12.10 11.48
N VAL A 113 -15.85 13.23 11.36
CA VAL A 113 -17.32 13.22 11.38
C VAL A 113 -17.81 12.52 10.12
N VAL A 114 -18.57 11.43 10.32
CA VAL A 114 -19.10 10.63 9.22
C VAL A 114 -20.45 11.19 8.81
N ASP A 115 -20.45 12.01 7.78
CA ASP A 115 -21.64 12.65 7.19
C ASP A 115 -21.88 12.23 5.72
N SER A 116 -20.92 11.52 5.12
CA SER A 116 -20.96 11.09 3.73
C SER A 116 -20.27 9.73 3.53
N PHE A 117 -20.49 9.13 2.37
CA PHE A 117 -19.78 7.91 1.96
C PHE A 117 -18.26 8.12 1.92
N LEU A 118 -17.80 9.32 1.54
CA LEU A 118 -16.38 9.65 1.45
C LEU A 118 -15.73 9.72 2.84
N THR A 119 -16.41 10.38 3.79
CA THR A 119 -15.92 10.47 5.17
C THR A 119 -15.97 9.13 5.88
N TRP A 120 -16.96 8.26 5.55
CA TRP A 120 -16.98 6.89 6.02
C TRP A 120 -15.79 6.09 5.48
N GLY A 121 -15.50 6.20 4.16
CA GLY A 121 -14.34 5.57 3.54
C GLY A 121 -13.02 6.03 4.16
N LEU A 122 -12.88 7.32 4.43
CA LEU A 122 -11.72 7.89 5.10
C LEU A 122 -11.56 7.35 6.52
N GLN A 123 -12.65 7.26 7.29
CA GLN A 123 -12.62 6.68 8.62
C GLN A 123 -12.23 5.20 8.60
N LEU A 124 -12.74 4.42 7.62
CA LEU A 124 -12.35 3.03 7.44
C LEU A 124 -10.85 2.90 7.15
N CYS A 125 -10.31 3.75 6.27
CA CYS A 125 -8.87 3.78 6.01
C CYS A 125 -8.09 4.11 7.28
N TYR A 126 -8.56 5.06 8.07
CA TYR A 126 -7.92 5.43 9.33
C TYR A 126 -7.97 4.31 10.37
N PHE A 127 -9.01 3.49 10.36
CA PHE A 127 -9.11 2.33 11.23
C PHE A 127 -8.15 1.19 10.80
N LEU A 128 -8.01 0.98 9.49
CA LEU A 128 -7.17 -0.10 8.95
C LEU A 128 -5.69 0.27 8.95
N ASP A 129 -5.37 1.55 8.86
CA ASP A 129 -4.01 2.04 8.72
C ASP A 129 -3.64 2.96 9.89
N ASN A 130 -2.70 2.51 10.70
CA ASN A 130 -2.17 3.30 11.82
C ASN A 130 -1.41 4.54 11.28
N PRO A 131 -1.32 5.65 12.06
CA PRO A 131 -0.63 6.86 11.62
C PRO A 131 0.90 6.73 11.50
N VAL A 132 1.44 5.54 11.68
CA VAL A 132 2.87 5.23 11.53
C VAL A 132 3.12 4.67 10.13
N ASN A 133 4.21 5.14 9.49
CA ASN A 133 4.59 4.79 8.12
C ASN A 133 3.57 5.19 7.04
N CYS A 134 2.62 6.04 7.38
CA CYS A 134 1.84 6.74 6.39
C CYS A 134 2.75 7.78 5.74
N CYS A 135 3.09 7.59 4.47
CA CYS A 135 3.61 8.69 3.68
C CYS A 135 2.50 9.73 3.50
N PRO A 136 2.79 11.02 3.73
CA PRO A 136 1.85 12.08 3.44
C PRO A 136 1.53 12.14 1.95
#